data_d6bf02937f851d6ec4b0bd48e60a15ba
#
_entry.id   d6bf02937f851d6ec4b0bd48e60a15ba
#
_cell.length_a   1.000
_cell.length_b   1.000
_cell.length_c   1.000
_cell.angle_alpha   90.00
_cell.angle_beta   90.00
_cell.angle_gamma   90.00
#
_symmetry.space_group_name_H-M   'P 1'
#
loop_
_entity.id
_entity.type
_entity.pdbx_description
1 polymer ?
#
loop_
_entity_poly.entity_id
_entity_poly.type
_entity_poly.pdbx_seq_one_letter_code
_entity_poly.pdbx_strand_id
1 'polypeptide(L)'
;MSRNVIRVAHLADLHFRPMTRHEEYREIFKAFCQDVQQQNVDYIFIAGDIWHTKTQGILPESIDFMTGILRMLSKVAPVHMTLGNNDMHCGKLTRQDAISPIVKAINDPRVVLYKQSGMYEFHPGIAWCVYSLYDEEKWPEVKPLEGKY
;
A
#
# COMPACT_ATOMS: atom_id res chain seq x y z
N MET A 1 -14.44 8.83 24.13
CA MET A 1 -13.05 8.98 24.62
C MET A 1 -12.13 8.92 23.42
N SER A 2 -11.37 9.97 23.13
CA SER A 2 -10.36 9.93 22.07
C SER A 2 -9.28 8.94 22.50
N ARG A 3 -9.00 7.94 21.64
CA ARG A 3 -7.87 7.05 21.85
C ARG A 3 -6.58 7.86 21.67
N ASN A 4 -5.72 7.87 22.67
CA ASN A 4 -4.38 8.49 22.59
C ASN A 4 -3.35 7.61 21.83
N VAL A 5 -3.79 6.51 21.23
CA VAL A 5 -2.93 5.53 20.54
C VAL A 5 -3.53 5.22 19.19
N ILE A 6 -2.76 5.40 18.14
CA ILE A 6 -3.06 4.98 16.78
C ILE A 6 -2.43 3.60 16.54
N ARG A 7 -3.22 2.66 16.05
CA ARG A 7 -2.77 1.31 15.68
C ARG A 7 -2.66 1.18 14.17
N VAL A 8 -1.51 0.73 13.71
CA VAL A 8 -1.24 0.49 12.29
C VAL A 8 -0.95 -0.98 12.08
N ALA A 9 -1.66 -1.62 11.16
CA ALA A 9 -1.25 -2.90 10.62
C ALA A 9 -0.26 -2.65 9.47
N HIS A 10 0.95 -3.15 9.60
CA HIS A 10 2.02 -2.94 8.64
C HIS A 10 2.30 -4.22 7.86
N LEU A 11 2.16 -4.15 6.54
CA LEU A 11 2.41 -5.23 5.58
C LEU A 11 3.53 -4.81 4.63
N ALA A 12 4.26 -5.80 4.11
CA ALA A 12 5.25 -5.63 3.04
C ALA A 12 5.39 -6.94 2.28
N ASP A 13 5.99 -6.90 1.10
CA ASP A 13 6.44 -8.08 0.36
C ASP A 13 5.32 -9.12 0.14
N LEU A 14 4.15 -8.67 -0.30
CA LEU A 14 3.00 -9.54 -0.53
C LEU A 14 3.25 -10.54 -1.65
N HIS A 15 4.04 -10.13 -2.64
CA HIS A 15 4.50 -10.96 -3.75
C HIS A 15 3.39 -11.77 -4.42
N PHE A 16 2.28 -11.13 -4.77
CA PHE A 16 1.19 -11.77 -5.50
C PHE A 16 1.69 -12.37 -6.81
N ARG A 17 1.40 -13.65 -7.01
CA ARG A 17 1.74 -14.37 -8.24
C ARG A 17 0.52 -14.41 -9.15
N PRO A 18 0.67 -14.07 -10.44
CA PRO A 18 -0.39 -14.23 -11.42
C PRO A 18 -0.88 -15.69 -11.48
N MET A 19 -2.20 -15.88 -11.57
CA MET A 19 -2.89 -17.16 -11.79
C MET A 19 -2.63 -18.28 -10.79
N THR A 20 -1.85 -18.05 -9.73
CA THR A 20 -1.56 -19.10 -8.75
C THR A 20 -1.87 -18.66 -7.34
N ARG A 21 -2.37 -19.59 -6.52
CA ARG A 21 -2.60 -19.41 -5.08
C ARG A 21 -3.60 -18.29 -4.71
N HIS A 22 -4.47 -17.86 -5.63
CA HIS A 22 -5.42 -16.78 -5.36
C HIS A 22 -6.39 -17.12 -4.23
N GLU A 23 -6.84 -18.38 -4.11
CA GLU A 23 -7.71 -18.79 -3.00
C GLU A 23 -7.00 -18.73 -1.66
N GLU A 24 -5.73 -19.16 -1.60
CA GLU A 24 -4.92 -19.06 -0.38
C GLU A 24 -4.76 -17.60 0.05
N TYR A 25 -4.47 -16.69 -0.88
CA TYR A 25 -4.41 -15.27 -0.60
C TYR A 25 -5.75 -14.73 -0.08
N ARG A 26 -6.88 -15.12 -0.69
CA ARG A 26 -8.20 -14.70 -0.22
C ARG A 26 -8.46 -15.12 1.23
N GLU A 27 -8.14 -16.36 1.58
CA GLU A 27 -8.33 -16.85 2.95
C GLU A 27 -7.41 -16.13 3.94
N ILE A 28 -6.14 -15.91 3.57
CA ILE A 28 -5.19 -15.15 4.40
C ILE A 28 -5.69 -13.72 4.62
N PHE A 29 -6.13 -13.03 3.56
CA PHE A 29 -6.61 -11.65 3.70
C PHE A 29 -7.96 -11.54 4.41
N LYS A 30 -8.83 -12.53 4.31
CA LYS A 30 -10.04 -12.61 5.15
C LYS A 30 -9.67 -12.71 6.64
N ALA A 31 -8.76 -13.64 6.98
CA ALA A 31 -8.28 -13.79 8.35
C ALA A 31 -7.60 -12.51 8.86
N PHE A 32 -6.76 -11.90 8.02
CA PHE A 32 -6.12 -10.61 8.32
C PHE A 32 -7.16 -9.50 8.60
N CYS A 33 -8.20 -9.38 7.77
CA CYS A 33 -9.27 -8.40 7.99
C CYS A 33 -10.01 -8.63 9.32
N GLN A 34 -10.25 -9.88 9.70
CA GLN A 34 -10.85 -10.21 10.99
C GLN A 34 -9.95 -9.79 12.15
N ASP A 35 -8.64 -10.04 12.06
CA ASP A 35 -7.68 -9.63 13.07
C ASP A 35 -7.58 -8.10 13.17
N VAL A 36 -7.48 -7.40 12.04
CA VAL A 36 -7.50 -5.93 11.97
C VAL A 36 -8.71 -5.34 12.70
N GLN A 37 -9.90 -5.93 12.50
CA GLN A 37 -11.12 -5.49 13.19
C GLN A 37 -11.07 -5.79 14.69
N GLN A 38 -10.64 -6.98 15.09
CA GLN A 38 -10.54 -7.39 16.50
C GLN A 38 -9.54 -6.53 17.27
N GLN A 39 -8.42 -6.18 16.64
CA GLN A 39 -7.38 -5.33 17.21
C GLN A 39 -7.75 -3.84 17.17
N ASN A 40 -8.86 -3.48 16.54
CA ASN A 40 -9.27 -2.09 16.31
C ASN A 40 -8.14 -1.26 15.68
N VAL A 41 -7.58 -1.76 14.60
CA VAL A 41 -6.55 -1.08 13.81
C VAL A 41 -7.15 0.14 13.12
N ASP A 42 -6.45 1.25 13.18
CA ASP A 42 -6.90 2.53 12.61
C ASP A 42 -6.50 2.69 11.14
N TYR A 43 -5.33 2.15 10.76
CA TYR A 43 -4.78 2.23 9.40
C TYR A 43 -4.04 0.95 9.01
N ILE A 44 -4.06 0.63 7.72
CA ILE A 44 -3.24 -0.42 7.12
C ILE A 44 -2.17 0.27 6.27
N PHE A 45 -0.90 -0.09 6.42
CA PHE A 45 0.19 0.37 5.58
C PHE A 45 0.84 -0.79 4.84
N ILE A 46 0.97 -0.68 3.50
CA ILE A 46 1.61 -1.68 2.64
C ILE A 46 2.90 -1.06 2.08
N ALA A 47 4.04 -1.56 2.53
CA ALA A 47 5.36 -1.02 2.21
C ALA A 47 5.97 -1.64 0.94
N GLY A 48 5.19 -1.70 -0.14
CA GLY A 48 5.66 -2.12 -1.45
C GLY A 48 5.79 -3.63 -1.67
N ASP A 49 6.32 -3.99 -2.83
CA ASP A 49 6.47 -5.34 -3.38
C ASP A 49 5.16 -6.14 -3.33
N ILE A 50 4.12 -5.49 -3.81
CA ILE A 50 2.77 -6.06 -3.90
C ILE A 50 2.76 -7.19 -4.93
N TRP A 51 3.40 -7.00 -6.09
CA TRP A 51 3.55 -8.01 -7.13
C TRP A 51 4.83 -8.83 -6.94
N HIS A 52 4.78 -10.11 -7.32
CA HIS A 52 5.95 -10.99 -7.24
C HIS A 52 7.03 -10.64 -8.26
N THR A 53 6.63 -10.23 -9.45
CA THR A 53 7.55 -9.84 -10.52
C THR A 53 6.90 -8.90 -11.52
N LYS A 54 7.66 -7.90 -11.94
CA LYS A 54 7.30 -6.95 -12.98
C LYS A 54 7.48 -7.49 -14.40
N THR A 55 8.19 -8.61 -14.57
CA THR A 55 8.52 -9.20 -15.88
C THR A 55 7.45 -10.16 -16.40
N GLN A 56 6.62 -10.70 -15.52
CA GLN A 56 5.46 -11.51 -15.93
C GLN A 56 4.30 -10.54 -16.17
N GLY A 57 3.75 -10.54 -17.37
CA GLY A 57 2.61 -9.70 -17.72
C GLY A 57 1.49 -9.82 -16.68
N ILE A 58 0.97 -8.68 -16.25
CA ILE A 58 -0.15 -8.66 -15.31
C ILE A 58 -1.40 -8.99 -16.12
N LEU A 59 -2.04 -10.09 -15.76
CA LEU A 59 -3.25 -10.58 -16.41
C LEU A 59 -4.49 -9.86 -15.88
N PRO A 60 -5.57 -9.73 -16.68
CA PRO A 60 -6.82 -9.13 -16.24
C PRO A 60 -7.35 -9.73 -14.93
N GLU A 61 -7.29 -11.06 -14.80
CA GLU A 61 -7.74 -11.78 -13.59
C GLU A 61 -6.92 -11.40 -12.36
N SER A 62 -5.64 -11.10 -12.53
CA SER A 62 -4.77 -10.64 -11.44
C SER A 62 -5.11 -9.21 -11.01
N ILE A 63 -5.48 -8.35 -11.98
CA ILE A 63 -5.97 -6.98 -11.69
C ILE A 63 -7.27 -7.04 -10.91
N ASP A 64 -8.22 -7.86 -11.34
CA ASP A 64 -9.50 -8.04 -10.65
C ASP A 64 -9.29 -8.58 -9.24
N PHE A 65 -8.40 -9.56 -9.09
CA PHE A 65 -8.06 -10.13 -7.81
C PHE A 65 -7.49 -9.07 -6.85
N MET A 66 -6.46 -8.32 -7.29
CA MET A 66 -5.85 -7.25 -6.49
C MET A 66 -6.86 -6.16 -6.14
N THR A 67 -7.69 -5.76 -7.10
CA THR A 67 -8.78 -4.80 -6.89
C THR A 67 -9.72 -5.29 -5.79
N GLY A 68 -10.08 -6.57 -5.81
CA GLY A 68 -10.91 -7.21 -4.78
C GLY A 68 -10.26 -7.19 -3.39
N ILE A 69 -8.97 -7.50 -3.31
CA ILE A 69 -8.20 -7.45 -2.05
C ILE A 69 -8.15 -6.02 -1.48
N LEU A 70 -7.76 -5.03 -2.28
CA LEU A 70 -7.68 -3.65 -1.82
C LEU A 70 -9.04 -3.10 -1.36
N ARG A 71 -10.12 -3.43 -2.06
CA ARG A 71 -11.48 -3.09 -1.63
C ARG A 71 -11.90 -3.78 -0.33
N MET A 72 -11.46 -5.03 -0.12
CA MET A 72 -11.74 -5.75 1.12
C MET A 72 -10.98 -5.10 2.30
N LEU A 73 -9.72 -4.77 2.12
CA LEU A 73 -8.91 -4.09 3.12
C LEU A 73 -9.48 -2.70 3.45
N SER A 74 -9.83 -1.90 2.43
CA SER A 74 -10.35 -0.54 2.63
C SER A 74 -11.68 -0.50 3.38
N LYS A 75 -12.45 -1.60 3.37
CA LYS A 75 -13.69 -1.69 4.16
C LYS A 75 -13.43 -1.77 5.67
N VAL A 76 -12.30 -2.33 6.08
CA VAL A 76 -11.98 -2.50 7.51
C VAL A 76 -11.15 -1.36 8.06
N ALA A 77 -10.18 -0.83 7.30
CA ALA A 77 -9.40 0.36 7.66
C ALA A 77 -8.87 1.07 6.41
N PRO A 78 -8.56 2.39 6.44
CA PRO A 78 -7.88 3.06 5.35
C PRO A 78 -6.56 2.39 5.02
N VAL A 79 -6.28 2.22 3.72
CA VAL A 79 -5.10 1.55 3.18
C VAL A 79 -4.16 2.59 2.59
N HIS A 80 -2.98 2.70 3.17
CA HIS A 80 -1.90 3.53 2.68
C HIS A 80 -0.80 2.63 2.13
N MET A 81 -0.20 2.99 0.99
CA MET A 81 0.81 2.13 0.38
C MET A 81 1.88 2.91 -0.36
N THR A 82 3.04 2.30 -0.49
CA THR A 82 4.13 2.71 -1.36
C THR A 82 4.38 1.64 -2.42
N LEU A 83 5.23 1.95 -3.39
CA LEU A 83 5.67 0.98 -4.41
C LEU A 83 7.02 0.37 -4.00
N GLY A 84 7.16 -0.93 -4.19
CA GLY A 84 8.42 -1.63 -4.15
C GLY A 84 9.06 -1.75 -5.55
N ASN A 85 10.24 -2.33 -5.62
CA ASN A 85 10.97 -2.49 -6.88
C ASN A 85 10.29 -3.47 -7.85
N ASN A 86 9.45 -4.37 -7.37
CA ASN A 86 8.67 -5.28 -8.21
C ASN A 86 7.39 -4.66 -8.77
N ASP A 87 6.90 -3.58 -8.19
CA ASP A 87 5.69 -2.89 -8.62
C ASP A 87 5.95 -1.88 -9.75
N MET A 88 7.23 -1.54 -10.00
CA MET A 88 7.64 -0.49 -10.93
C MET A 88 8.85 -0.89 -11.77
N HIS A 89 9.18 -0.08 -12.79
CA HIS A 89 10.38 -0.25 -13.61
C HIS A 89 11.50 0.69 -13.13
N CYS A 90 12.33 0.26 -12.20
CA CYS A 90 13.42 1.07 -11.63
C CYS A 90 14.39 1.66 -12.70
N GLY A 91 14.59 0.98 -13.84
CA GLY A 91 15.41 1.48 -14.95
C GLY A 91 14.70 2.44 -15.91
N LYS A 92 13.38 2.66 -15.77
CA LYS A 92 12.57 3.58 -16.59
C LYS A 92 11.42 4.15 -15.76
N LEU A 93 11.72 5.09 -14.92
CA LEU A 93 10.75 5.72 -14.00
C LEU A 93 9.58 6.44 -14.71
N THR A 94 9.73 6.73 -16.02
CA THR A 94 8.64 7.28 -16.85
C THR A 94 7.58 6.24 -17.23
N ARG A 95 7.87 4.93 -17.08
CA ARG A 95 6.87 3.89 -17.30
C ARG A 95 5.89 3.82 -16.14
N GLN A 96 4.65 3.51 -16.48
CA GLN A 96 3.60 3.33 -15.49
C GLN A 96 3.90 2.10 -14.60
N ASP A 97 3.72 2.28 -13.29
CA ASP A 97 3.76 1.17 -12.35
C ASP A 97 2.50 0.30 -12.44
N ALA A 98 2.55 -0.85 -11.79
CA ALA A 98 1.50 -1.84 -11.85
C ALA A 98 0.32 -1.58 -10.88
N ILE A 99 0.45 -0.65 -9.94
CA ILE A 99 -0.53 -0.39 -8.88
C ILE A 99 -1.38 0.86 -9.15
N SER A 100 -0.78 1.93 -9.69
CA SER A 100 -1.49 3.19 -9.97
C SER A 100 -2.80 3.02 -10.77
N PRO A 101 -2.86 2.20 -11.84
CA PRO A 101 -4.10 2.00 -12.57
C PRO A 101 -5.19 1.36 -11.72
N ILE A 102 -4.83 0.43 -10.83
CA ILE A 102 -5.75 -0.27 -9.93
C ILE A 102 -6.33 0.70 -8.93
N VAL A 103 -5.47 1.47 -8.25
CA VAL A 103 -5.90 2.49 -7.28
C VAL A 103 -6.81 3.53 -7.92
N LYS A 104 -6.46 3.98 -9.14
CA LYS A 104 -7.30 4.91 -9.91
C LYS A 104 -8.66 4.30 -10.25
N ALA A 105 -8.72 3.03 -10.63
CA ALA A 105 -9.96 2.33 -10.97
C ALA A 105 -10.84 2.04 -9.73
N ILE A 106 -10.22 1.80 -8.57
CA ILE A 106 -10.95 1.65 -7.30
C ILE A 106 -11.66 2.95 -6.94
N ASN A 107 -11.01 4.10 -7.14
CA ASN A 107 -11.52 5.44 -6.86
C ASN A 107 -12.13 5.58 -5.44
N ASP A 108 -11.45 5.01 -4.45
CA ASP A 108 -11.83 5.07 -3.04
C ASP A 108 -10.83 5.98 -2.30
N PRO A 109 -11.26 7.09 -1.67
CA PRO A 109 -10.35 7.99 -0.93
C PRO A 109 -9.67 7.31 0.26
N ARG A 110 -10.14 6.14 0.67
CA ARG A 110 -9.51 5.32 1.72
C ARG A 110 -8.34 4.48 1.20
N VAL A 111 -8.06 4.48 -0.10
CA VAL A 111 -6.93 3.77 -0.73
C VAL A 111 -5.97 4.79 -1.28
N VAL A 112 -4.85 4.99 -0.60
CA VAL A 112 -3.87 6.04 -0.89
C VAL A 112 -2.54 5.42 -1.32
N LEU A 113 -2.03 5.83 -2.48
CA LEU A 113 -0.72 5.43 -2.98
C LEU A 113 0.24 6.62 -2.98
N TYR A 114 1.33 6.48 -2.23
CA TYR A 114 2.41 7.45 -2.18
C TYR A 114 3.49 7.10 -3.20
N LYS A 115 3.71 7.99 -4.17
CA LYS A 115 4.68 7.79 -5.25
C LYS A 115 5.91 8.71 -5.16
N GLN A 116 5.84 9.71 -4.31
CA GLN A 116 6.92 10.68 -4.10
C GLN A 116 7.41 10.60 -2.66
N SER A 117 8.68 10.91 -2.48
CA SER A 117 9.25 11.07 -1.14
C SER A 117 8.70 12.31 -0.47
N GLY A 118 8.49 12.24 0.84
CA GLY A 118 7.95 13.37 1.59
C GLY A 118 7.30 12.97 2.91
N MET A 119 6.77 13.98 3.58
CA MET A 119 6.00 13.84 4.81
C MET A 119 4.51 13.99 4.51
N TYR A 120 3.73 12.99 4.81
CA TYR A 120 2.28 12.94 4.54
C TYR A 120 1.50 12.78 5.83
N GLU A 121 0.90 13.86 6.29
CA GLU A 121 0.00 13.81 7.46
C GLU A 121 -1.24 12.99 7.10
N PHE A 122 -1.48 11.90 7.82
CA PHE A 122 -2.62 11.02 7.61
C PHE A 122 -3.58 11.01 8.81
N HIS A 123 -3.10 11.47 9.97
CA HIS A 123 -3.87 11.66 11.19
C HIS A 123 -3.39 12.95 11.86
N PRO A 124 -4.25 13.69 12.58
CA PRO A 124 -3.82 14.92 13.24
C PRO A 124 -2.55 14.74 14.09
N GLY A 125 -1.46 15.41 13.68
CA GLY A 125 -0.16 15.33 14.32
C GLY A 125 0.71 14.12 13.99
N ILE A 126 0.24 13.19 13.12
CA ILE A 126 1.00 12.00 12.74
C ILE A 126 1.16 11.95 11.22
N ALA A 127 2.37 11.72 10.76
CA ALA A 127 2.68 11.67 9.34
C ALA A 127 3.50 10.43 8.96
N TRP A 128 3.23 9.91 7.75
CA TRP A 128 4.13 8.97 7.09
C TRP A 128 5.35 9.71 6.58
N CYS A 129 6.54 9.23 6.91
CA CYS A 129 7.77 9.61 6.25
C CYS A 129 8.05 8.63 5.13
N VAL A 130 7.78 9.03 3.90
CA VAL A 130 7.88 8.17 2.72
C VAL A 130 9.19 8.43 1.99
N TYR A 131 9.94 7.37 1.71
CA TYR A 131 11.10 7.34 0.83
C TYR A 131 10.77 6.54 -0.41
N SER A 132 10.48 7.23 -1.50
CA SER A 132 10.06 6.60 -2.76
C SER A 132 11.25 6.24 -3.63
N LEU A 133 11.16 5.10 -4.33
CA LEU A 133 12.13 4.70 -5.36
C LEU A 133 12.01 5.53 -6.66
N TYR A 134 10.98 6.38 -6.79
CA TYR A 134 10.83 7.28 -7.95
C TYR A 134 11.72 8.52 -7.90
N ASP A 135 12.16 8.91 -6.71
CA ASP A 135 12.86 10.16 -6.48
C ASP A 135 13.89 10.02 -5.34
N GLU A 136 14.75 8.98 -5.44
CA GLU A 136 15.77 8.68 -4.44
C GLU A 136 16.72 9.87 -4.20
N GLU A 137 16.93 10.71 -5.20
CA GLU A 137 17.70 11.95 -5.08
C GLU A 137 17.13 12.94 -4.06
N LYS A 138 15.84 12.83 -3.74
CA LYS A 138 15.17 13.69 -2.74
C LYS A 138 15.23 13.15 -1.32
N TRP A 139 15.64 11.90 -1.11
CA TRP A 139 15.70 11.31 0.23
C TRP A 139 16.45 12.15 1.27
N PRO A 140 17.60 12.78 0.95
CA PRO A 140 18.29 13.65 1.90
C PRO A 140 17.50 14.90 2.33
N GLU A 141 16.50 15.29 1.53
CA GLU A 141 15.68 16.48 1.78
C GLU A 141 14.46 16.17 2.66
N VAL A 142 14.07 14.88 2.76
CA VAL A 142 12.94 14.44 3.57
C VAL A 142 13.31 14.53 5.04
N LYS A 143 12.67 15.45 5.75
CA LYS A 143 12.91 15.67 7.19
C LYS A 143 11.60 15.53 7.96
N PRO A 144 11.65 14.98 9.19
CA PRO A 144 10.49 14.98 10.07
C PRO A 144 9.92 16.39 10.24
N LEU A 145 8.61 16.50 10.27
CA LEU A 145 7.94 17.75 10.56
C LEU A 145 8.10 18.07 12.05
N GLU A 146 8.48 19.30 12.36
CA GLU A 146 8.64 19.75 13.76
C GLU A 146 7.31 19.60 14.51
N GLY A 147 7.34 18.96 15.69
CA GLY A 147 6.16 18.73 16.51
C GLY A 147 5.16 17.67 15.99
N LYS A 148 5.55 16.86 15.01
CA LYS A 148 4.74 15.73 14.49
C LYS A 148 5.54 14.43 14.56
N TYR A 149 4.85 13.33 14.84
CA TYR A 149 5.40 11.98 14.99
C TYR A 149 4.86 11.07 13.89
#